data_8cc9e26ad5edc0853288d8f5551bbde2
#
_entry.id   8cc9e26ad5edc0853288d8f5551bbde2
#
_cell.length_a   1.000
_cell.length_b   1.000
_cell.length_c   1.000
_cell.angle_alpha   90.00
_cell.angle_beta   90.00
_cell.angle_gamma   90.00
#
_symmetry.space_group_name_H-M   'P 1'
#
loop_
_entity.id
_entity.type
_entity.pdbx_description
1 polymer ?
#
loop_
_entity_poly.entity_id
_entity_poly.type
_entity_poly.pdbx_seq_one_letter_code
_entity_poly.pdbx_strand_id
1 'polypeptide(L)'
;VVRGNDGKYYLYYCLAGEKGSGGYNGPVSVAVCDKPDGKYEYLGYVKNRDGSPFDKFVCFDPAVINDGGVIRLYYGTSMPKGMCLPRFVRKAASPIFEKIYGKSKAEITSEPGIWGANTVTLCDDMQTVKTAAVRIIPEKTKGTSFESHAFFEGSSIRKINGKYYFIYSSQKNH
;
A
#
# COMPACT_ATOMS: atom_id res chain seq x y z
N VAL A 1 7.34 10.04 6.20
CA VAL A 1 8.77 10.06 6.51
C VAL A 1 9.03 9.20 7.73
N VAL A 2 10.09 8.41 7.70
CA VAL A 2 10.53 7.56 8.81
C VAL A 2 12.06 7.66 8.95
N ARG A 3 12.57 7.53 10.16
CA ARG A 3 14.02 7.42 10.39
C ARG A 3 14.45 5.96 10.27
N GLY A 4 15.42 5.69 9.40
CA GLY A 4 16.03 4.38 9.22
C GLY A 4 16.97 3.98 10.36
N ASN A 5 17.42 2.72 10.36
CA ASN A 5 18.38 2.20 11.33
C ASN A 5 19.78 2.81 11.15
N ASP A 6 20.09 3.33 9.97
CA ASP A 6 21.30 4.08 9.64
C ASP A 6 21.26 5.56 10.07
N GLY A 7 20.15 6.00 10.68
CA GLY A 7 19.93 7.35 11.17
C GLY A 7 19.43 8.35 10.13
N LYS A 8 19.37 8.00 8.85
CA LYS A 8 18.82 8.83 7.77
C LYS A 8 17.29 8.83 7.77
N TYR A 9 16.70 9.73 7.00
CA TYR A 9 15.26 9.88 6.85
C TYR A 9 14.81 9.43 5.47
N TYR A 10 13.74 8.65 5.43
CA TYR A 10 13.19 8.03 4.23
C TYR A 10 11.76 8.48 4.00
N LEU A 11 11.50 9.01 2.81
CA LEU A 11 10.18 9.41 2.33
C LEU A 11 9.68 8.32 1.38
N TYR A 12 8.50 7.78 1.67
CA TYR A 12 7.81 6.84 0.79
C TYR A 12 6.62 7.54 0.14
N TYR A 13 6.46 7.33 -1.15
CA TYR A 13 5.38 7.94 -1.93
C TYR A 13 5.01 7.05 -3.12
N CYS A 14 3.77 7.15 -3.58
CA CYS A 14 3.34 6.52 -4.82
C CYS A 14 3.42 7.55 -5.95
N LEU A 15 3.87 7.09 -7.11
CA LEU A 15 3.74 7.85 -8.34
C LEU A 15 2.38 7.54 -8.95
N ALA A 16 1.68 8.56 -9.41
CA ALA A 16 0.62 8.36 -10.40
C ALA A 16 1.27 7.63 -11.57
N GLY A 17 0.69 6.52 -11.99
CA GLY A 17 1.25 5.70 -13.06
C GLY A 17 1.51 6.48 -14.34
N GLU A 18 2.17 5.86 -15.29
CA GLU A 18 2.49 6.45 -16.59
C GLU A 18 1.25 7.05 -17.26
N LYS A 19 1.45 8.11 -18.05
CA LYS A 19 0.41 8.81 -18.79
C LYS A 19 -0.49 7.82 -19.54
N GLY A 20 -1.78 7.80 -19.19
CA GLY A 20 -2.77 6.90 -19.76
C GLY A 20 -2.97 5.56 -19.03
N SER A 21 -2.23 5.27 -17.96
CA SER A 21 -2.34 4.03 -17.18
C SER A 21 -3.34 4.09 -16.02
N GLY A 22 -3.80 5.25 -15.63
CA GLY A 22 -4.82 5.41 -14.58
C GLY A 22 -4.29 5.63 -13.15
N GLY A 23 -2.98 5.55 -12.91
CA GLY A 23 -2.37 6.11 -11.73
C GLY A 23 -2.15 5.18 -10.51
N TYR A 24 -2.56 3.91 -10.56
CA TYR A 24 -2.46 2.99 -9.41
C TYR A 24 -1.48 1.82 -9.64
N ASN A 25 -0.70 1.86 -10.69
CA ASN A 25 0.13 0.74 -11.15
C ASN A 25 1.64 0.92 -10.95
N GLY A 26 2.05 2.02 -10.34
CA GLY A 26 3.46 2.24 -10.01
C GLY A 26 3.88 1.57 -8.70
N PRO A 27 5.18 1.28 -8.54
CA PRO A 27 5.73 0.85 -7.27
C PRO A 27 5.74 2.00 -6.25
N VAL A 28 5.82 1.67 -4.96
CA VAL A 28 6.12 2.66 -3.93
C VAL A 28 7.56 3.15 -4.13
N SER A 29 7.73 4.44 -4.36
CA SER A 29 9.02 5.09 -4.49
C SER A 29 9.60 5.48 -3.14
N VAL A 30 10.92 5.54 -3.06
CA VAL A 30 11.67 5.87 -1.85
C VAL A 30 12.67 6.98 -2.16
N ALA A 31 12.69 8.01 -1.32
CA ALA A 31 13.72 9.03 -1.33
C ALA A 31 14.37 9.14 0.05
N VAL A 32 15.62 9.57 0.11
CA VAL A 32 16.45 9.62 1.33
C VAL A 32 17.00 11.02 1.57
N CYS A 33 17.15 11.38 2.85
CA CYS A 33 17.78 12.62 3.29
C CYS A 33 18.44 12.43 4.66
N ASP A 34 19.47 13.24 4.95
CA ASP A 34 20.12 13.24 6.27
C ASP A 34 19.33 14.01 7.34
N LYS A 35 18.34 14.81 6.93
CA LYS A 35 17.47 15.61 7.82
C LYS A 35 16.00 15.42 7.47
N PRO A 36 15.07 15.43 8.44
CA PRO A 36 13.63 15.20 8.17
C PRO A 36 12.99 16.30 7.31
N ASP A 37 13.53 17.49 7.35
CA ASP A 37 13.11 18.71 6.63
C ASP A 37 14.10 19.11 5.52
N GLY A 38 15.02 18.21 5.16
CA GLY A 38 16.05 18.46 4.14
C GLY A 38 15.55 18.20 2.72
N LYS A 39 16.49 18.33 1.78
CA LYS A 39 16.26 18.00 0.36
C LYS A 39 16.39 16.48 0.18
N TYR A 40 15.29 15.82 -0.10
CA TYR A 40 15.27 14.39 -0.37
C TYR A 40 15.81 14.09 -1.77
N GLU A 41 16.63 13.05 -1.86
CA GLU A 41 17.13 12.51 -3.11
C GLU A 41 16.46 11.17 -3.41
N TYR A 42 16.11 10.95 -4.67
CA TYR A 42 15.50 9.69 -5.09
C TYR A 42 16.49 8.54 -4.90
N LEU A 43 16.07 7.53 -4.15
CA LEU A 43 16.87 6.34 -3.87
C LEU A 43 16.51 5.16 -4.80
N GLY A 44 15.24 5.05 -5.17
CA GLY A 44 14.68 3.94 -5.92
C GLY A 44 13.24 3.64 -5.52
N TYR A 45 12.85 2.38 -5.61
CA TYR A 45 11.52 1.91 -5.24
C TYR A 45 11.60 0.69 -4.30
N VAL A 46 10.47 0.37 -3.67
CA VAL A 46 10.31 -0.86 -2.90
C VAL A 46 10.35 -2.05 -3.85
N LYS A 47 11.20 -3.02 -3.57
CA LYS A 47 11.55 -4.13 -4.46
C LYS A 47 11.52 -5.49 -3.77
N ASN A 48 11.36 -6.52 -4.56
CA ASN A 48 11.58 -7.90 -4.16
C ASN A 48 13.07 -8.20 -3.98
N ARG A 49 13.42 -9.36 -3.42
CA ARG A 49 14.81 -9.78 -3.21
C ARG A 49 15.60 -9.99 -4.51
N ASP A 50 14.90 -10.27 -5.61
CA ASP A 50 15.49 -10.40 -6.96
C ASP A 50 15.69 -9.05 -7.66
N GLY A 51 15.37 -7.95 -6.99
CA GLY A 51 15.49 -6.59 -7.52
C GLY A 51 14.30 -6.12 -8.35
N SER A 52 13.34 -6.98 -8.65
CA SER A 52 12.11 -6.58 -9.35
C SER A 52 11.24 -5.64 -8.49
N PRO A 53 10.46 -4.72 -9.09
CA PRO A 53 9.54 -3.89 -8.33
C PRO A 53 8.59 -4.74 -7.50
N PHE A 54 8.38 -4.33 -6.23
CA PHE A 54 7.37 -4.96 -5.39
C PHE A 54 5.99 -4.45 -5.81
N ASP A 55 5.14 -5.38 -6.23
CA ASP A 55 3.82 -5.08 -6.80
C ASP A 55 2.68 -5.91 -6.20
N LYS A 56 2.90 -6.57 -5.06
CA LYS A 56 1.86 -7.40 -4.43
C LYS A 56 0.70 -6.53 -3.97
N PHE A 57 -0.52 -6.85 -4.45
CA PHE A 57 -1.72 -6.03 -4.29
C PHE A 57 -1.57 -4.65 -4.97
N VAL A 58 -2.41 -3.68 -4.63
CA VAL A 58 -2.27 -2.30 -5.13
C VAL A 58 -1.32 -1.54 -4.21
N CYS A 59 -0.16 -1.15 -4.73
CA CYS A 59 0.88 -0.43 -3.98
C CYS A 59 0.60 1.08 -3.96
N PHE A 60 -0.33 1.53 -3.12
CA PHE A 60 -0.79 2.91 -3.05
C PHE A 60 -0.81 3.45 -1.62
N ASP A 61 -0.69 4.78 -1.45
CA ASP A 61 -0.73 5.52 -0.18
C ASP A 61 0.11 4.87 0.93
N PRO A 62 1.44 4.84 0.77
CA PRO A 62 2.32 4.18 1.71
C PRO A 62 2.45 4.92 3.04
N ALA A 63 2.46 4.17 4.14
CA ALA A 63 2.87 4.63 5.45
C ALA A 63 3.95 3.71 6.01
N VAL A 64 4.93 4.26 6.70
CA VAL A 64 6.04 3.48 7.25
C VAL A 64 6.32 3.85 8.70
N ILE A 65 6.65 2.85 9.50
CA ILE A 65 7.11 3.02 10.87
C ILE A 65 8.39 2.19 11.10
N ASN A 66 9.33 2.75 11.84
CA ASN A 66 10.44 2.02 12.43
C ASN A 66 10.05 1.64 13.87
N ASP A 67 9.82 0.37 14.10
CA ASP A 67 9.41 -0.18 15.38
C ASP A 67 10.55 -0.97 16.01
N GLY A 68 11.41 -0.27 16.75
CA GLY A 68 12.55 -0.87 17.42
C GLY A 68 13.53 -1.57 16.45
N GLY A 69 13.76 -0.99 15.27
CA GLY A 69 14.61 -1.54 14.23
C GLY A 69 13.88 -2.37 13.17
N VAL A 70 12.60 -2.68 13.38
CA VAL A 70 11.78 -3.37 12.39
C VAL A 70 11.02 -2.35 11.53
N ILE A 71 11.40 -2.26 10.27
CA ILE A 71 10.75 -1.34 9.32
C ILE A 71 9.48 -1.99 8.76
N ARG A 72 8.32 -1.38 9.01
CA ARG A 72 7.03 -1.86 8.53
C ARG A 72 6.43 -0.88 7.54
N LEU A 73 6.17 -1.34 6.33
CA LEU A 73 5.46 -0.60 5.29
C LEU A 73 4.00 -1.05 5.29
N TYR A 74 3.10 -0.08 5.34
CA TYR A 74 1.66 -0.22 5.16
C TYR A 74 1.25 0.44 3.85
N TYR A 75 0.35 -0.18 3.09
CA TYR A 75 -0.03 0.33 1.77
C TYR A 75 -1.37 -0.27 1.34
N GLY A 76 -1.98 0.34 0.35
CA GLY A 76 -3.18 -0.18 -0.29
C GLY A 76 -4.20 0.88 -0.64
N THR A 77 -5.21 0.47 -1.35
CA THR A 77 -6.43 1.22 -1.62
C THR A 77 -7.60 0.27 -1.72
N SER A 78 -8.81 0.80 -1.71
CA SER A 78 -10.03 0.05 -2.00
C SER A 78 -10.80 0.68 -3.15
N MET A 79 -11.69 -0.09 -3.75
CA MET A 79 -12.59 0.47 -4.74
C MET A 79 -13.52 1.51 -4.11
N PRO A 80 -13.80 2.63 -4.77
CA PRO A 80 -14.82 3.58 -4.34
C PRO A 80 -16.15 2.86 -4.12
N LYS A 81 -16.88 3.22 -3.06
CA LYS A 81 -18.22 2.69 -2.80
C LYS A 81 -19.14 2.94 -3.98
N GLY A 82 -20.03 1.99 -4.24
CA GLY A 82 -20.83 1.93 -5.45
C GLY A 82 -20.14 1.19 -6.60
N MET A 83 -18.81 0.98 -6.53
CA MET A 83 -18.06 0.16 -7.49
C MET A 83 -17.67 -1.21 -6.90
N CYS A 84 -18.16 -1.57 -5.71
CA CYS A 84 -18.00 -2.93 -5.14
C CYS A 84 -18.79 -3.93 -5.97
N LEU A 85 -18.20 -4.31 -7.10
CA LEU A 85 -18.85 -5.11 -8.14
C LEU A 85 -18.89 -6.58 -7.75
N PRO A 86 -20.00 -7.29 -8.03
CA PRO A 86 -20.02 -8.75 -7.95
C PRO A 86 -18.91 -9.38 -8.78
N ARG A 87 -18.46 -10.59 -8.40
CA ARG A 87 -17.32 -11.27 -9.06
C ARG A 87 -17.48 -11.38 -10.59
N PHE A 88 -18.70 -11.64 -11.07
CA PHE A 88 -18.96 -11.76 -12.51
C PHE A 88 -18.80 -10.40 -13.24
N VAL A 89 -19.19 -9.30 -12.60
CA VAL A 89 -19.00 -7.95 -13.15
C VAL A 89 -17.52 -7.56 -13.13
N ARG A 90 -16.78 -7.88 -12.05
CA ARG A 90 -15.32 -7.72 -12.02
C ARG A 90 -14.62 -8.51 -13.12
N LYS A 91 -15.10 -9.73 -13.42
CA LYS A 91 -14.57 -10.55 -14.52
C LYS A 91 -14.80 -9.89 -15.87
N ALA A 92 -15.96 -9.27 -16.07
CA ALA A 92 -16.28 -8.54 -17.32
C ALA A 92 -15.51 -7.22 -17.43
N ALA A 93 -15.33 -6.50 -16.31
CA ALA A 93 -14.60 -5.24 -16.25
C ALA A 93 -13.07 -5.40 -16.09
N SER A 94 -12.55 -6.64 -16.03
CA SER A 94 -11.12 -6.90 -15.80
C SER A 94 -10.19 -6.15 -16.76
N PRO A 95 -10.44 -5.99 -18.06
CA PRO A 95 -9.53 -5.26 -18.95
C PRO A 95 -9.32 -3.79 -18.53
N ILE A 96 -10.36 -3.16 -17.98
CA ILE A 96 -10.27 -1.79 -17.46
C ILE A 96 -9.41 -1.77 -16.21
N PHE A 97 -9.64 -2.69 -15.27
CA PHE A 97 -8.89 -2.79 -14.04
C PHE A 97 -7.43 -3.22 -14.24
N GLU A 98 -7.17 -4.11 -15.20
CA GLU A 98 -5.81 -4.47 -15.62
C GLU A 98 -5.02 -3.22 -16.03
N LYS A 99 -5.64 -2.34 -16.82
CA LYS A 99 -5.02 -1.08 -17.24
C LYS A 99 -4.81 -0.11 -16.08
N ILE A 100 -5.80 0.05 -15.18
CA ILE A 100 -5.75 1.01 -14.07
C ILE A 100 -4.73 0.57 -13.02
N TYR A 101 -4.72 -0.70 -12.66
CA TYR A 101 -3.96 -1.21 -11.51
C TYR A 101 -2.68 -1.99 -11.91
N GLY A 102 -2.46 -2.22 -13.21
CA GLY A 102 -1.32 -3.03 -13.67
C GLY A 102 -1.36 -4.49 -13.17
N LYS A 103 -2.55 -5.02 -12.87
CA LYS A 103 -2.75 -6.35 -12.31
C LYS A 103 -3.43 -7.27 -13.30
N SER A 104 -3.02 -8.54 -13.31
CA SER A 104 -3.66 -9.55 -14.15
C SER A 104 -5.12 -9.80 -13.76
N LYS A 105 -5.91 -10.27 -14.71
CA LYS A 105 -7.29 -10.71 -14.46
C LYS A 105 -7.38 -11.74 -13.32
N ALA A 106 -6.42 -12.65 -13.25
CA ALA A 106 -6.37 -13.67 -12.19
C ALA A 106 -6.24 -13.02 -10.80
N GLU A 107 -5.38 -12.02 -10.63
CA GLU A 107 -5.22 -11.28 -9.37
C GLU A 107 -6.48 -10.48 -9.02
N ILE A 108 -7.05 -9.75 -10.00
CA ILE A 108 -8.26 -8.93 -9.80
C ILE A 108 -9.46 -9.77 -9.36
N THR A 109 -9.58 -10.99 -9.88
CA THR A 109 -10.70 -11.88 -9.59
C THR A 109 -10.44 -12.90 -8.49
N SER A 110 -9.22 -12.92 -7.92
CA SER A 110 -8.84 -13.79 -6.80
C SER A 110 -9.55 -13.41 -5.51
N GLU A 111 -9.52 -14.27 -4.52
CA GLU A 111 -9.82 -13.96 -3.14
C GLU A 111 -8.53 -14.08 -2.32
N PRO A 112 -8.15 -13.09 -1.55
CA PRO A 112 -8.91 -11.91 -1.09
C PRO A 112 -8.92 -10.71 -2.05
N GLY A 113 -8.52 -10.84 -3.31
CA GLY A 113 -8.46 -9.76 -4.29
C GLY A 113 -7.26 -8.83 -4.10
N ILE A 114 -7.19 -7.76 -4.93
CA ILE A 114 -6.08 -6.81 -4.93
C ILE A 114 -6.29 -5.61 -4.00
N TRP A 115 -7.52 -5.34 -3.56
CA TRP A 115 -7.90 -4.18 -2.77
C TRP A 115 -7.88 -4.45 -1.26
N GLY A 116 -7.65 -3.40 -0.47
CA GLY A 116 -7.62 -3.39 0.99
C GLY A 116 -6.30 -2.87 1.55
N ALA A 117 -6.18 -2.79 2.87
CA ALA A 117 -4.95 -2.39 3.53
C ALA A 117 -4.02 -3.59 3.77
N ASN A 118 -2.75 -3.41 3.49
CA ASN A 118 -1.74 -4.46 3.56
C ASN A 118 -0.50 -3.99 4.31
N THR A 119 0.34 -4.92 4.75
CA THR A 119 1.63 -4.62 5.36
C THR A 119 2.69 -5.63 4.95
N VAL A 120 3.94 -5.15 4.87
CA VAL A 120 5.16 -5.96 4.76
C VAL A 120 6.22 -5.38 5.70
N THR A 121 7.24 -6.17 6.04
CA THR A 121 8.48 -5.62 6.60
C THR A 121 9.52 -5.44 5.51
N LEU A 122 10.37 -4.43 5.70
CA LEU A 122 11.50 -4.14 4.83
C LEU A 122 12.82 -4.57 5.49
N CYS A 123 13.83 -4.79 4.68
CA CYS A 123 15.22 -4.93 5.11
C CYS A 123 15.80 -3.56 5.53
N ASP A 124 17.01 -3.56 6.09
CA ASP A 124 17.68 -2.33 6.58
C ASP A 124 18.07 -1.38 5.44
N ASP A 125 18.09 -1.85 4.20
CA ASP A 125 18.26 -1.01 3.00
C ASP A 125 17.05 -0.10 2.71
N MET A 126 15.99 -0.22 3.50
CA MET A 126 14.75 0.57 3.41
C MET A 126 13.95 0.37 2.11
N GLN A 127 14.34 -0.57 1.26
CA GLN A 127 13.72 -0.83 -0.04
C GLN A 127 13.30 -2.28 -0.23
N THR A 128 14.12 -3.24 0.20
CA THR A 128 13.90 -4.66 -0.09
C THR A 128 12.87 -5.25 0.86
N VAL A 129 11.83 -5.88 0.31
CA VAL A 129 10.79 -6.59 1.07
C VAL A 129 11.39 -7.83 1.74
N LYS A 130 11.16 -7.94 3.07
CA LYS A 130 11.66 -9.02 3.92
C LYS A 130 10.65 -10.14 4.12
N THR A 131 9.37 -9.80 4.26
CA THR A 131 8.29 -10.77 4.57
C THR A 131 7.24 -10.82 3.46
N ALA A 132 6.46 -11.89 3.43
CA ALA A 132 5.25 -11.91 2.61
C ALA A 132 4.27 -10.82 3.02
N ALA A 133 3.49 -10.33 2.06
CA ALA A 133 2.46 -9.34 2.31
C ALA A 133 1.30 -9.94 3.13
N VAL A 134 0.85 -9.20 4.15
CA VAL A 134 -0.27 -9.57 5.01
C VAL A 134 -1.40 -8.56 4.80
N ARG A 135 -2.61 -9.06 4.55
CA ARG A 135 -3.82 -8.25 4.50
C ARG A 135 -4.28 -7.93 5.92
N ILE A 136 -4.32 -6.65 6.30
CA ILE A 136 -4.73 -6.18 7.64
C ILE A 136 -6.18 -5.70 7.69
N ILE A 137 -6.67 -5.09 6.61
CA ILE A 137 -8.10 -4.75 6.47
C ILE A 137 -8.58 -5.25 5.10
N PRO A 138 -9.59 -6.13 5.06
CA PRO A 138 -10.09 -6.67 3.80
C PRO A 138 -10.90 -5.64 3.01
N GLU A 139 -11.02 -5.85 1.70
CA GLU A 139 -11.95 -5.09 0.85
C GLU A 139 -13.41 -5.30 1.30
N LYS A 140 -13.77 -6.56 1.53
CA LYS A 140 -15.12 -6.93 1.96
C LYS A 140 -15.20 -6.87 3.48
N THR A 141 -15.86 -5.85 4.01
CA THR A 141 -15.95 -5.60 5.45
C THR A 141 -17.25 -6.07 6.10
N LYS A 142 -18.24 -6.53 5.30
CA LYS A 142 -19.52 -7.03 5.83
C LYS A 142 -19.29 -8.17 6.83
N GLY A 143 -19.92 -8.04 8.01
CA GLY A 143 -19.78 -9.01 9.10
C GLY A 143 -18.47 -8.90 9.89
N THR A 144 -17.66 -7.86 9.65
CA THR A 144 -16.46 -7.56 10.43
C THR A 144 -16.63 -6.29 11.25
N SER A 145 -15.69 -6.01 12.18
CA SER A 145 -15.65 -4.74 12.93
C SER A 145 -15.43 -3.52 12.03
N PHE A 146 -15.04 -3.71 10.78
CA PHE A 146 -14.82 -2.65 9.79
C PHE A 146 -16.05 -2.35 8.91
N GLU A 147 -17.20 -3.00 9.13
CA GLU A 147 -18.37 -2.87 8.24
C GLU A 147 -18.83 -1.43 8.03
N SER A 148 -18.81 -0.63 9.10
CA SER A 148 -19.17 0.80 9.06
C SER A 148 -17.99 1.73 8.78
N HIS A 149 -16.77 1.20 8.74
CA HIS A 149 -15.52 1.96 8.67
C HIS A 149 -14.55 1.31 7.67
N ALA A 150 -15.06 0.94 6.49
CA ALA A 150 -14.25 0.29 5.47
C ALA A 150 -13.03 1.14 5.08
N PHE A 151 -11.89 0.49 4.95
CA PHE A 151 -10.68 1.13 4.46
C PHE A 151 -10.89 1.64 3.04
N PHE A 152 -10.46 2.87 2.79
CA PHE A 152 -10.38 3.41 1.43
C PHE A 152 -8.93 3.60 1.01
N GLU A 153 -8.21 4.55 1.63
CA GLU A 153 -6.82 4.88 1.32
C GLU A 153 -6.24 5.79 2.42
N GLY A 154 -5.11 6.47 2.16
CA GLY A 154 -4.57 7.49 3.06
C GLY A 154 -3.96 6.91 4.33
N SER A 155 -3.23 5.81 4.22
CA SER A 155 -2.62 5.10 5.36
C SER A 155 -1.69 6.00 6.18
N SER A 156 -1.83 5.94 7.50
CA SER A 156 -0.88 6.51 8.47
C SER A 156 -0.75 5.58 9.67
N ILE A 157 0.45 5.37 10.15
CA ILE A 157 0.73 4.48 11.29
C ILE A 157 1.46 5.23 12.40
N ARG A 158 1.03 5.04 13.64
CA ARG A 158 1.66 5.60 14.83
C ARG A 158 1.73 4.55 15.93
N LYS A 159 2.78 4.65 16.76
CA LYS A 159 2.89 3.88 17.99
C LYS A 159 2.88 4.85 19.17
N ILE A 160 1.90 4.73 20.06
CA ILE A 160 1.69 5.60 21.23
C ILE A 160 1.44 4.70 22.42
N ASN A 161 2.25 4.85 23.47
CA ASN A 161 2.15 4.05 24.70
C ASN A 161 2.08 2.53 24.45
N GLY A 162 2.93 2.03 23.53
CA GLY A 162 3.00 0.60 23.17
C GLY A 162 1.88 0.09 22.27
N LYS A 163 0.87 0.90 21.95
CA LYS A 163 -0.24 0.55 21.06
C LYS A 163 -0.01 1.11 19.66
N TYR A 164 -0.45 0.36 18.63
CA TYR A 164 -0.39 0.78 17.23
C TYR A 164 -1.72 1.35 16.81
N TYR A 165 -1.68 2.53 16.19
CA TYR A 165 -2.82 3.22 15.63
C TYR A 165 -2.65 3.32 14.12
N PHE A 166 -3.48 2.58 13.39
CA PHE A 166 -3.55 2.67 11.93
C PHE A 166 -4.70 3.61 11.55
N ILE A 167 -4.35 4.77 11.01
CA ILE A 167 -5.27 5.85 10.65
C ILE A 167 -5.42 5.83 9.13
N TYR A 168 -6.63 5.97 8.63
CA TYR A 168 -6.92 5.90 7.20
C TYR A 168 -8.19 6.66 6.83
N SER A 169 -8.33 7.01 5.55
CA SER A 169 -9.59 7.49 4.99
C SER A 169 -10.58 6.33 4.89
N SER A 170 -11.78 6.54 5.40
CA SER A 170 -12.84 5.53 5.43
C SER A 170 -13.98 5.92 4.49
N GLN A 171 -14.60 4.93 3.87
CA GLN A 171 -15.84 5.10 3.12
C GLN A 171 -17.01 4.67 3.99
N LYS A 172 -17.93 5.61 4.26
CA LYS A 172 -19.16 5.31 4.99
C LYS A 172 -20.19 4.68 4.06
N ASN A 173 -20.87 3.60 4.49
CA ASN A 173 -22.11 3.16 3.85
C ASN A 173 -23.19 4.17 4.25
N HIS A 174 -23.75 4.88 3.31
CA HIS A 174 -25.00 5.59 3.43
C HIS A 174 -26.12 4.74 2.90
#